data_69ae9db5650e8be8494b1cc03337c6aa
#
_entry.id   69ae9db5650e8be8494b1cc03337c6aa
#
_cell.length_a   1.000
_cell.length_b   1.000
_cell.length_c   1.000
_cell.angle_alpha   90.00
_cell.angle_beta   90.00
_cell.angle_gamma   90.00
#
_symmetry.space_group_name_H-M   'P 1'
#
loop_
_entity.id
_entity.type
_entity.pdbx_description
1 polymer ?
#
loop_
_entity_poly.entity_id
_entity_poly.type
_entity_poly.pdbx_seq_one_letter_code
_entity_poly.pdbx_strand_id
1 'polypeptide(L)'
;MNKNYCLTAGLLLVLGLTLIPFGQAAAAPLAKGEPFPAITLPIPKDAEEKNYLGLTGSGVFKITQVKAQALLIEIFSMYCPYCQKDAPRINELFQAIERDPELKGRIKILGLGAGNSAYEVGVYKKTYNVPFPLIPDERLALHQALGETRTPYFILVRLDQGGGRVGDLFGIGRLQRGGILPGDPSKISRV
;
A
#
# COMPACT_ATOMS: atom_id res chain seq x y z
N MET A 1 -23.41 60.38 58.45
CA MET A 1 -22.75 60.34 57.14
C MET A 1 -21.99 59.00 57.10
N ASN A 2 -22.67 57.96 56.65
CA ASN A 2 -22.09 56.60 56.51
C ASN A 2 -22.13 56.19 55.04
N LYS A 3 -20.97 56.06 54.41
CA LYS A 3 -20.83 55.55 53.04
C LYS A 3 -20.57 54.05 53.09
N ASN A 4 -21.56 53.26 52.73
CA ASN A 4 -21.39 51.80 52.53
C ASN A 4 -20.87 51.54 51.14
N TYR A 5 -19.65 51.05 51.04
CA TYR A 5 -19.08 50.52 49.82
C TYR A 5 -19.45 49.03 49.70
N CYS A 6 -20.34 48.76 48.79
CA CYS A 6 -20.68 47.37 48.42
C CYS A 6 -19.61 46.80 47.47
N LEU A 7 -18.78 45.88 47.99
CA LEU A 7 -17.83 45.15 47.15
C LEU A 7 -18.54 44.02 46.41
N THR A 8 -18.79 44.22 45.15
CA THR A 8 -19.22 43.15 44.25
C THR A 8 -18.01 42.36 43.80
N ALA A 9 -17.82 41.16 44.38
CA ALA A 9 -16.80 40.21 43.92
C ALA A 9 -17.25 39.60 42.61
N GLY A 10 -16.68 40.04 41.48
CA GLY A 10 -16.83 39.46 40.19
C GLY A 10 -16.04 38.16 40.07
N LEU A 11 -16.76 37.04 40.08
CA LEU A 11 -16.19 35.70 39.83
C LEU A 11 -15.90 35.55 38.33
N LEU A 12 -14.63 35.79 37.94
CA LEU A 12 -14.16 35.48 36.58
C LEU A 12 -13.99 33.97 36.40
N LEU A 13 -14.98 33.33 35.79
CA LEU A 13 -14.89 31.93 35.37
C LEU A 13 -14.01 31.84 34.15
N VAL A 14 -12.71 31.57 34.31
CA VAL A 14 -11.77 31.29 33.21
C VAL A 14 -12.07 29.90 32.71
N LEU A 15 -12.85 29.80 31.62
CA LEU A 15 -13.09 28.57 30.90
C LEU A 15 -11.80 28.19 30.15
N GLY A 16 -10.95 27.38 30.78
CA GLY A 16 -9.75 26.83 30.19
C GLY A 16 -10.11 25.87 29.05
N LEU A 17 -10.09 26.36 27.82
CA LEU A 17 -10.18 25.54 26.63
C LEU A 17 -8.90 24.74 26.49
N THR A 18 -8.86 23.51 27.01
CA THR A 18 -7.76 22.58 26.82
C THR A 18 -7.76 22.13 25.36
N LEU A 19 -6.88 22.72 24.56
CA LEU A 19 -6.52 22.21 23.23
C LEU A 19 -5.86 20.83 23.43
N ILE A 20 -6.66 19.78 23.28
CA ILE A 20 -6.13 18.41 23.20
C ILE A 20 -5.41 18.34 21.85
N PRO A 21 -4.08 18.16 21.79
CA PRO A 21 -3.41 17.95 20.53
C PRO A 21 -3.94 16.62 19.96
N PHE A 22 -4.64 16.68 18.84
CA PHE A 22 -4.89 15.49 18.01
C PHE A 22 -3.53 15.01 17.50
N GLY A 23 -2.85 14.21 18.29
CA GLY A 23 -1.69 13.47 17.84
C GLY A 23 -2.13 12.56 16.70
N GLN A 24 -1.61 12.80 15.50
CA GLN A 24 -1.71 11.83 14.42
C GLN A 24 -0.99 10.58 14.89
N ALA A 25 -1.75 9.55 15.26
CA ALA A 25 -1.15 8.26 15.54
C ALA A 25 -0.48 7.78 14.24
N ALA A 26 0.83 7.62 14.28
CA ALA A 26 1.55 6.95 13.19
C ALA A 26 0.88 5.57 12.97
N ALA A 27 0.62 5.23 11.70
CA ALA A 27 0.03 3.93 11.39
C ALA A 27 0.93 2.84 11.97
N ALA A 28 0.33 1.92 12.72
CA ALA A 28 1.07 0.78 13.24
C ALA A 28 1.57 -0.08 12.07
N PRO A 29 2.76 -0.68 12.18
CA PRO A 29 3.24 -1.61 11.17
C PRO A 29 2.21 -2.72 10.91
N LEU A 30 2.01 -3.06 9.64
CA LEU A 30 1.09 -4.13 9.28
C LEU A 30 1.57 -5.45 9.88
N ALA A 31 0.63 -6.24 10.43
CA ALA A 31 0.92 -7.57 10.96
C ALA A 31 0.19 -8.66 10.17
N LYS A 32 0.76 -9.84 10.12
CA LYS A 32 0.16 -11.01 9.45
C LYS A 32 -1.18 -11.37 10.13
N GLY A 33 -2.21 -11.58 9.31
CA GLY A 33 -3.56 -11.91 9.77
C GLY A 33 -4.46 -10.69 10.01
N GLU A 34 -3.88 -9.50 10.12
CA GLU A 34 -4.64 -8.26 10.32
C GLU A 34 -5.42 -7.85 9.06
N PRO A 35 -6.54 -7.14 9.22
CA PRO A 35 -7.20 -6.51 8.09
C PRO A 35 -6.26 -5.56 7.35
N PHE A 36 -6.28 -5.62 6.03
CA PHE A 36 -5.53 -4.65 5.23
C PHE A 36 -6.18 -3.27 5.37
N PRO A 37 -5.42 -2.18 5.50
CA PRO A 37 -5.95 -0.83 5.64
C PRO A 37 -6.95 -0.48 4.54
N ALA A 38 -8.00 0.26 4.90
CA ALA A 38 -9.05 0.69 3.98
C ALA A 38 -8.56 1.86 3.09
N ILE A 39 -7.52 1.62 2.29
CA ILE A 39 -7.00 2.57 1.33
C ILE A 39 -7.75 2.48 -0.01
N THR A 40 -7.78 3.59 -0.73
CA THR A 40 -8.27 3.67 -2.11
C THR A 40 -7.12 4.02 -3.04
N LEU A 41 -7.08 3.35 -4.19
CA LEU A 41 -6.06 3.50 -5.22
C LEU A 41 -6.70 4.06 -6.50
N PRO A 42 -6.01 4.88 -7.29
CA PRO A 42 -6.54 5.31 -8.58
C PRO A 42 -6.64 4.12 -9.54
N ILE A 43 -7.76 4.05 -10.27
CA ILE A 43 -7.90 3.07 -11.34
C ILE A 43 -6.88 3.40 -12.45
N PRO A 44 -6.07 2.43 -12.90
CA PRO A 44 -5.14 2.65 -14.00
C PRO A 44 -5.85 3.22 -15.23
N LYS A 45 -5.19 4.14 -15.94
CA LYS A 45 -5.74 4.72 -17.19
C LYS A 45 -5.62 3.73 -18.35
N ASP A 46 -4.58 2.90 -18.33
CA ASP A 46 -4.30 1.90 -19.33
C ASP A 46 -5.35 0.78 -19.29
N ALA A 47 -5.84 0.37 -20.47
CA ALA A 47 -6.91 -0.62 -20.59
C ALA A 47 -6.42 -2.04 -20.22
N GLU A 48 -5.18 -2.37 -20.54
CA GLU A 48 -4.60 -3.69 -20.24
C GLU A 48 -4.39 -3.82 -18.73
N GLU A 49 -3.88 -2.78 -18.08
CA GLU A 49 -3.73 -2.75 -16.62
C GLU A 49 -5.07 -2.85 -15.89
N LYS A 50 -6.10 -2.14 -16.37
CA LYS A 50 -7.47 -2.28 -15.86
C LYS A 50 -7.98 -3.72 -15.99
N ASN A 51 -7.87 -4.28 -17.18
CA ASN A 51 -8.30 -5.65 -17.45
C ASN A 51 -7.53 -6.65 -16.59
N TYR A 52 -6.21 -6.46 -16.48
CA TYR A 52 -5.38 -7.28 -15.61
C TYR A 52 -5.89 -7.29 -14.15
N LEU A 53 -6.24 -6.15 -13.59
CA LEU A 53 -6.81 -6.07 -12.25
C LEU A 53 -8.30 -6.49 -12.17
N GLY A 54 -8.97 -6.68 -13.31
CA GLY A 54 -10.40 -6.97 -13.38
C GLY A 54 -11.29 -5.79 -13.00
N LEU A 55 -10.79 -4.56 -13.20
CA LEU A 55 -11.47 -3.30 -12.90
C LEU A 55 -12.16 -2.73 -14.12
N THR A 56 -13.18 -1.90 -13.88
CA THR A 56 -13.91 -1.16 -14.91
C THR A 56 -14.07 0.31 -14.51
N GLY A 57 -14.38 1.16 -15.48
CA GLY A 57 -14.64 2.58 -15.22
C GLY A 57 -13.38 3.41 -14.99
N SER A 58 -13.51 4.45 -14.18
CA SER A 58 -12.48 5.42 -13.81
C SER A 58 -12.68 5.87 -12.35
N GLY A 59 -11.74 6.66 -11.81
CA GLY A 59 -11.78 7.12 -10.43
C GLY A 59 -10.86 6.30 -9.53
N VAL A 60 -11.39 5.76 -8.44
CA VAL A 60 -10.62 5.00 -7.43
C VAL A 60 -11.22 3.62 -7.20
N PHE A 61 -10.39 2.70 -6.70
CA PHE A 61 -10.82 1.36 -6.29
C PHE A 61 -10.24 0.98 -4.93
N LYS A 62 -10.89 0.05 -4.27
CA LYS A 62 -10.35 -0.66 -3.10
C LYS A 62 -9.69 -1.94 -3.57
N ILE A 63 -8.66 -2.42 -2.87
CA ILE A 63 -7.97 -3.67 -3.24
C ILE A 63 -8.92 -4.88 -3.32
N THR A 64 -10.00 -4.87 -2.53
CA THR A 64 -11.04 -5.91 -2.53
C THR A 64 -11.84 -5.99 -3.82
N GLN A 65 -11.74 -5.00 -4.69
CA GLN A 65 -12.38 -5.00 -6.03
C GLN A 65 -11.49 -5.68 -7.10
N VAL A 66 -10.23 -5.95 -6.77
CA VAL A 66 -9.33 -6.68 -7.67
C VAL A 66 -9.83 -8.13 -7.81
N LYS A 67 -9.99 -8.58 -9.03
CA LYS A 67 -10.46 -9.95 -9.32
C LYS A 67 -9.29 -10.93 -9.20
N ALA A 68 -8.95 -11.29 -7.97
CA ALA A 68 -7.91 -12.26 -7.63
C ALA A 68 -8.21 -12.88 -6.25
N GLN A 69 -7.50 -13.93 -5.90
CA GLN A 69 -7.52 -14.52 -4.54
C GLN A 69 -6.46 -13.88 -3.65
N ALA A 70 -5.36 -13.43 -4.27
CA ALA A 70 -4.30 -12.72 -3.57
C ALA A 70 -3.73 -11.59 -4.44
N LEU A 71 -3.30 -10.52 -3.78
CA LEU A 71 -2.61 -9.39 -4.37
C LEU A 71 -1.24 -9.24 -3.71
N LEU A 72 -0.17 -9.36 -4.50
CA LEU A 72 1.16 -9.01 -4.07
C LEU A 72 1.39 -7.53 -4.35
N ILE A 73 1.55 -6.76 -3.30
CA ILE A 73 1.84 -5.32 -3.37
C ILE A 73 3.33 -5.12 -3.16
N GLU A 74 4.01 -4.53 -4.14
CA GLU A 74 5.36 -4.03 -4.01
C GLU A 74 5.34 -2.55 -3.65
N ILE A 75 5.95 -2.15 -2.54
CA ILE A 75 6.25 -0.75 -2.24
C ILE A 75 7.66 -0.47 -2.75
N PHE A 76 7.77 0.35 -3.78
CA PHE A 76 9.03 0.70 -4.42
C PHE A 76 9.25 2.20 -4.46
N SER A 77 10.46 2.63 -4.82
CA SER A 77 10.74 3.99 -5.27
C SER A 77 11.69 3.94 -6.47
N MET A 78 11.46 4.79 -7.48
CA MET A 78 12.36 4.87 -8.62
C MET A 78 13.78 5.28 -8.23
N TYR A 79 13.94 5.95 -7.10
CA TYR A 79 15.24 6.40 -6.58
C TYR A 79 15.93 5.35 -5.70
N CYS A 80 15.28 4.23 -5.41
CA CYS A 80 15.84 3.17 -4.58
C CYS A 80 16.71 2.22 -5.42
N PRO A 81 18.04 2.15 -5.19
CA PRO A 81 18.92 1.26 -5.96
C PRO A 81 18.57 -0.22 -5.83
N TYR A 82 18.03 -0.62 -4.66
CA TYR A 82 17.58 -1.99 -4.43
C TYR A 82 16.33 -2.34 -5.23
N CYS A 83 15.38 -1.38 -5.37
CA CYS A 83 14.21 -1.56 -6.21
C CYS A 83 14.61 -1.73 -7.69
N GLN A 84 15.53 -0.89 -8.17
CA GLN A 84 16.05 -0.95 -9.53
C GLN A 84 16.72 -2.30 -9.81
N LYS A 85 17.53 -2.79 -8.86
CA LYS A 85 18.22 -4.09 -8.97
C LYS A 85 17.25 -5.27 -8.93
N ASP A 86 16.14 -5.13 -8.21
CA ASP A 86 15.18 -6.21 -7.99
C ASP A 86 14.08 -6.30 -9.07
N ALA A 87 13.87 -5.22 -9.82
CA ALA A 87 12.84 -5.15 -10.85
C ALA A 87 12.84 -6.34 -11.85
N PRO A 88 14.00 -6.81 -12.38
CA PRO A 88 14.01 -7.98 -13.25
C PRO A 88 13.43 -9.24 -12.57
N ARG A 89 13.72 -9.43 -11.28
CA ARG A 89 13.24 -10.61 -10.52
C ARG A 89 11.72 -10.56 -10.31
N ILE A 90 11.17 -9.37 -10.05
CA ILE A 90 9.72 -9.21 -9.92
C ILE A 90 9.03 -9.44 -11.28
N ASN A 91 9.67 -9.01 -12.36
CA ASN A 91 9.21 -9.32 -13.71
C ASN A 91 9.21 -10.84 -13.99
N GLU A 92 10.28 -11.54 -13.59
CA GLU A 92 10.36 -13.02 -13.67
C GLU A 92 9.24 -13.70 -12.87
N LEU A 93 8.96 -13.19 -11.65
CA LEU A 93 7.84 -13.69 -10.85
C LEU A 93 6.51 -13.49 -11.57
N PHE A 94 6.26 -12.29 -12.08
CA PHE A 94 5.05 -12.00 -12.86
C PHE A 94 4.91 -13.00 -13.99
N GLN A 95 5.97 -13.23 -14.76
CA GLN A 95 5.97 -14.19 -15.87
C GLN A 95 5.74 -15.63 -15.40
N ALA A 96 6.27 -16.01 -14.24
CA ALA A 96 6.03 -17.33 -13.67
C ALA A 96 4.56 -17.51 -13.27
N ILE A 97 3.95 -16.51 -12.63
CA ILE A 97 2.52 -16.52 -12.28
C ILE A 97 1.64 -16.60 -13.52
N GLU A 98 1.94 -15.79 -14.56
CA GLU A 98 1.12 -15.77 -15.78
C GLU A 98 1.24 -17.04 -16.64
N ARG A 99 2.33 -17.81 -16.50
CA ARG A 99 2.53 -19.10 -17.19
C ARG A 99 1.96 -20.29 -16.45
N ASP A 100 1.74 -20.16 -15.14
CA ASP A 100 1.22 -21.25 -14.32
C ASP A 100 -0.32 -21.24 -14.31
N PRO A 101 -0.99 -22.28 -14.87
CA PRO A 101 -2.45 -22.33 -14.91
C PRO A 101 -3.14 -22.28 -13.54
N GLU A 102 -2.47 -22.76 -12.49
CA GLU A 102 -2.99 -22.76 -11.12
C GLU A 102 -2.90 -21.39 -10.45
N LEU A 103 -2.01 -20.50 -10.94
CA LEU A 103 -1.76 -19.19 -10.34
C LEU A 103 -2.33 -18.05 -11.18
N LYS A 104 -2.36 -18.22 -12.49
CA LYS A 104 -2.85 -17.21 -13.43
C LYS A 104 -4.26 -16.75 -13.07
N GLY A 105 -4.42 -15.43 -12.94
CA GLY A 105 -5.68 -14.80 -12.54
C GLY A 105 -6.03 -14.95 -11.04
N ARG A 106 -5.43 -15.89 -10.32
CA ARG A 106 -5.63 -16.04 -8.87
C ARG A 106 -4.70 -15.14 -8.07
N ILE A 107 -3.50 -14.89 -8.57
CA ILE A 107 -2.53 -13.99 -7.94
C ILE A 107 -2.24 -12.86 -8.90
N LYS A 108 -2.25 -11.63 -8.38
CA LYS A 108 -1.91 -10.43 -9.14
C LYS A 108 -0.81 -9.65 -8.44
N ILE A 109 -0.06 -8.87 -9.20
CA ILE A 109 1.00 -7.99 -8.69
C ILE A 109 0.61 -6.55 -8.95
N LEU A 110 0.89 -5.67 -7.99
CA LEU A 110 0.67 -4.22 -8.06
C LEU A 110 1.85 -3.51 -7.39
N GLY A 111 2.42 -2.50 -8.03
CA GLY A 111 3.44 -1.66 -7.43
C GLY A 111 2.88 -0.33 -6.92
N LEU A 112 3.37 0.14 -5.76
CA LEU A 112 3.11 1.47 -5.20
C LEU A 112 4.42 2.24 -5.17
N GLY A 113 4.51 3.30 -5.97
CA GLY A 113 5.70 4.15 -6.10
C GLY A 113 5.77 5.21 -5.01
N ALA A 114 6.34 4.85 -3.84
CA ALA A 114 6.45 5.73 -2.68
C ALA A 114 7.30 6.97 -2.99
N GLY A 115 6.72 8.17 -2.82
CA GLY A 115 7.34 9.45 -3.16
C GLY A 115 7.56 9.66 -4.65
N ASN A 116 6.82 8.93 -5.51
CA ASN A 116 6.95 9.06 -6.96
C ASN A 116 5.68 9.62 -7.58
N SER A 117 5.88 10.61 -8.46
CA SER A 117 4.83 11.16 -9.34
C SER A 117 4.42 10.15 -10.43
N ALA A 118 3.32 10.41 -11.11
CA ALA A 118 2.87 9.59 -12.23
C ALA A 118 3.91 9.53 -13.38
N TYR A 119 4.63 10.62 -13.61
CA TYR A 119 5.71 10.67 -14.60
C TYR A 119 6.85 9.73 -14.22
N GLU A 120 7.33 9.82 -12.97
CA GLU A 120 8.45 9.01 -12.46
C GLU A 120 8.12 7.52 -12.44
N VAL A 121 6.89 7.17 -12.04
CA VAL A 121 6.39 5.79 -12.12
C VAL A 121 6.38 5.30 -13.57
N GLY A 122 5.96 6.14 -14.53
CA GLY A 122 6.01 5.83 -15.95
C GLY A 122 7.43 5.62 -16.48
N VAL A 123 8.38 6.45 -16.04
CA VAL A 123 9.81 6.29 -16.38
C VAL A 123 10.34 4.97 -15.82
N TYR A 124 10.08 4.68 -14.54
CA TYR A 124 10.51 3.41 -13.92
C TYR A 124 9.93 2.20 -14.67
N LYS A 125 8.61 2.21 -14.93
CA LYS A 125 7.92 1.14 -15.66
C LYS A 125 8.57 0.86 -17.01
N LYS A 126 8.86 1.90 -17.78
CA LYS A 126 9.50 1.80 -19.09
C LYS A 126 10.94 1.32 -19.00
N THR A 127 11.74 1.90 -18.10
CA THR A 127 13.16 1.59 -17.93
C THR A 127 13.40 0.13 -17.56
N TYR A 128 12.57 -0.41 -16.66
CA TYR A 128 12.71 -1.78 -16.16
C TYR A 128 11.73 -2.77 -16.81
N ASN A 129 10.99 -2.35 -17.84
CA ASN A 129 10.00 -3.19 -18.54
C ASN A 129 9.01 -3.86 -17.59
N VAL A 130 8.49 -3.11 -16.59
CA VAL A 130 7.58 -3.67 -15.59
C VAL A 130 6.24 -4.03 -16.22
N PRO A 131 5.81 -5.32 -16.18
CA PRO A 131 4.64 -5.80 -16.92
C PRO A 131 3.31 -5.66 -16.17
N PHE A 132 3.33 -5.23 -14.91
CA PHE A 132 2.15 -5.08 -14.06
C PHE A 132 1.87 -3.61 -13.74
N PRO A 133 0.66 -3.29 -13.20
CA PRO A 133 0.28 -1.93 -12.85
C PRO A 133 1.16 -1.31 -11.77
N LEU A 134 1.55 -0.07 -11.98
CA LEU A 134 2.25 0.75 -11.00
C LEU A 134 1.41 1.98 -10.65
N ILE A 135 1.17 2.22 -9.36
CA ILE A 135 0.38 3.34 -8.84
C ILE A 135 1.33 4.38 -8.22
N PRO A 136 1.25 5.65 -8.62
CA PRO A 136 2.01 6.72 -8.00
C PRO A 136 1.50 7.05 -6.59
N ASP A 137 2.41 7.32 -5.68
CA ASP A 137 2.14 7.80 -4.31
C ASP A 137 3.05 9.00 -3.99
N GLU A 138 2.91 10.06 -4.79
CA GLU A 138 3.77 11.26 -4.75
C GLU A 138 3.84 11.89 -3.37
N ARG A 139 2.71 11.87 -2.64
CA ARG A 139 2.57 12.47 -1.31
C ARG A 139 2.82 11.51 -0.15
N LEU A 140 3.27 10.29 -0.45
CA LEU A 140 3.51 9.24 0.55
C LEU A 140 2.27 8.83 1.37
N ALA A 141 1.06 9.20 0.93
CA ALA A 141 -0.16 8.93 1.68
C ALA A 141 -0.46 7.43 1.81
N LEU A 142 -0.25 6.67 0.72
CA LEU A 142 -0.38 5.22 0.74
C LEU A 142 0.73 4.56 1.54
N HIS A 143 1.96 5.01 1.36
CA HIS A 143 3.13 4.53 2.09
C HIS A 143 2.97 4.73 3.61
N GLN A 144 2.48 5.90 4.05
CA GLN A 144 2.18 6.18 5.45
C GLN A 144 1.08 5.27 5.99
N ALA A 145 -0.01 5.10 5.24
CA ALA A 145 -1.10 4.19 5.63
C ALA A 145 -0.66 2.73 5.75
N LEU A 146 0.42 2.35 5.07
CA LEU A 146 0.99 1.00 5.07
C LEU A 146 2.19 0.83 6.05
N GLY A 147 2.43 1.82 6.93
CA GLY A 147 3.39 1.72 8.02
C GLY A 147 4.80 2.19 7.69
N GLU A 148 4.97 3.04 6.67
CA GLU A 148 6.25 3.71 6.31
C GLU A 148 7.45 2.75 6.20
N THR A 149 7.27 1.64 5.52
CA THR A 149 8.28 0.61 5.37
C THR A 149 9.45 1.08 4.50
N ARG A 150 10.61 0.43 4.62
CA ARG A 150 11.72 0.66 3.69
C ARG A 150 11.43 0.03 2.34
N THR A 151 11.88 0.64 1.27
CA THR A 151 11.74 0.10 -0.10
C THR A 151 12.97 -0.74 -0.52
N PRO A 152 12.79 -1.80 -1.31
CA PRO A 152 11.51 -2.41 -1.64
C PRO A 152 10.92 -3.20 -0.45
N TYR A 153 9.59 -3.20 -0.37
CA TYR A 153 8.86 -3.97 0.62
C TYR A 153 7.68 -4.67 -0.05
N PHE A 154 7.33 -5.86 0.41
CA PHE A 154 6.30 -6.68 -0.21
C PHE A 154 5.25 -7.07 0.80
N ILE A 155 3.99 -6.90 0.41
CA ILE A 155 2.83 -7.25 1.20
C ILE A 155 1.98 -8.20 0.36
N LEU A 156 1.86 -9.45 0.79
CA LEU A 156 0.90 -10.36 0.19
C LEU A 156 -0.44 -10.20 0.90
N VAL A 157 -1.47 -9.79 0.18
CA VAL A 157 -2.82 -9.60 0.71
C VAL A 157 -3.72 -10.69 0.16
N ARG A 158 -4.35 -11.47 1.03
CA ARG A 158 -5.44 -12.37 0.65
C ARG A 158 -6.70 -11.57 0.45
N LEU A 159 -7.37 -11.83 -0.65
CA LEU A 159 -8.63 -11.18 -1.00
C LEU A 159 -9.75 -12.20 -0.83
N ASP A 160 -10.55 -12.06 0.21
CA ASP A 160 -11.72 -12.89 0.49
C ASP A 160 -13.00 -12.05 0.50
N GLN A 161 -14.16 -12.69 0.65
CA GLN A 161 -15.45 -12.01 0.69
C GLN A 161 -15.63 -11.09 1.92
N GLY A 162 -14.79 -11.25 2.94
CA GLY A 162 -14.78 -10.42 4.16
C GLY A 162 -13.83 -9.23 4.09
N GLY A 163 -13.08 -9.07 3.00
CA GLY A 163 -12.11 -7.98 2.83
C GLY A 163 -10.71 -8.47 2.48
N GLY A 164 -9.73 -7.55 2.53
CA GLY A 164 -8.32 -7.90 2.38
C GLY A 164 -7.69 -8.20 3.73
N ARG A 165 -6.97 -9.32 3.84
CA ARG A 165 -6.15 -9.65 5.02
C ARG A 165 -4.69 -9.69 4.67
N VAL A 166 -3.87 -9.14 5.54
CA VAL A 166 -2.41 -9.21 5.40
C VAL A 166 -1.97 -10.66 5.54
N GLY A 167 -1.41 -11.21 4.47
CA GLY A 167 -0.76 -12.51 4.48
C GLY A 167 0.69 -12.39 4.95
N ASP A 168 1.65 -12.62 4.05
CA ASP A 168 3.06 -12.49 4.37
C ASP A 168 3.59 -11.08 4.06
N LEU A 169 4.44 -10.59 4.96
CA LEU A 169 5.14 -9.31 4.88
C LEU A 169 6.63 -9.60 4.76
N PHE A 170 7.32 -8.99 3.80
CA PHE A 170 8.74 -9.23 3.65
C PHE A 170 9.48 -8.10 2.92
N GLY A 171 10.68 -7.81 3.37
CA GLY A 171 11.63 -6.96 2.67
C GLY A 171 12.50 -7.76 1.70
N ILE A 172 13.35 -7.05 0.98
CA ILE A 172 14.24 -7.57 -0.08
C ILE A 172 15.05 -8.82 0.34
N GLY A 173 15.49 -8.89 1.59
CA GLY A 173 16.31 -10.02 2.05
C GLY A 173 15.61 -11.38 2.01
N ARG A 174 14.29 -11.42 2.02
CA ARG A 174 13.54 -12.68 1.86
C ARG A 174 13.40 -13.05 0.38
N LEU A 175 13.21 -12.07 -0.49
CA LEU A 175 13.24 -12.28 -1.94
C LEU A 175 14.56 -12.86 -2.39
N GLN A 176 15.68 -12.31 -1.89
CA GLN A 176 17.03 -12.75 -2.25
C GLN A 176 17.37 -14.16 -1.76
N ARG A 177 16.74 -14.62 -0.67
CA ARG A 177 16.96 -15.96 -0.09
C ARG A 177 16.04 -17.07 -0.64
N GLY A 178 15.29 -16.77 -1.73
CA GLY A 178 14.41 -17.77 -2.36
C GLY A 178 13.16 -18.12 -1.54
N GLY A 179 12.75 -17.23 -0.61
CA GLY A 179 11.64 -17.50 0.33
C GLY A 179 10.23 -17.44 -0.28
N ILE A 180 10.02 -16.76 -1.41
CA ILE A 180 8.70 -16.66 -2.10
C ILE A 180 8.86 -16.48 -3.61
N LEU A 181 10.09 -16.48 -4.18
CA LEU A 181 10.36 -16.17 -5.57
C LEU A 181 11.47 -16.99 -6.21
N PRO A 182 11.64 -16.85 -7.49
CA PRO A 182 11.01 -17.64 -8.55
C PRO A 182 11.65 -19.03 -8.59
N GLY A 183 10.88 -20.01 -8.36
CA GLY A 183 11.23 -21.43 -8.45
C GLY A 183 10.21 -22.35 -7.80
N ASP A 184 9.36 -21.82 -6.93
CA ASP A 184 8.33 -22.63 -6.28
C ASP A 184 7.02 -21.84 -6.09
N PRO A 185 6.19 -21.70 -7.15
CA PRO A 185 4.87 -21.10 -7.05
C PRO A 185 3.96 -21.85 -6.07
N SER A 186 4.24 -23.11 -5.74
CA SER A 186 3.45 -23.88 -4.78
C SER A 186 3.46 -23.27 -3.37
N LYS A 187 4.48 -22.48 -3.03
CA LYS A 187 4.52 -21.75 -1.75
C LYS A 187 3.55 -20.59 -1.68
N ILE A 188 3.13 -20.05 -2.84
CA ILE A 188 2.12 -19.01 -2.91
C ILE A 188 0.72 -19.63 -2.89
N SER A 189 0.54 -20.83 -3.44
CA SER A 189 -0.76 -21.51 -3.48
C SER A 189 -1.28 -21.97 -2.11
N ARG A 190 -0.41 -22.05 -1.10
CA ARG A 190 -0.80 -22.37 0.29
C ARG A 190 -1.16 -21.13 1.14
N VAL A 191 -1.24 -19.97 0.49
CA VAL A 191 -1.62 -18.71 1.15
C VAL A 191 -3.13 -18.49 1.15
#